data_021f0180306c32a1082a087354e6f6e3
#
_entry.id   021f0180306c32a1082a087354e6f6e3
#
_cell.length_a   1.000
_cell.length_b   1.000
_cell.length_c   1.000
_cell.angle_alpha   90.00
_cell.angle_beta   90.00
_cell.angle_gamma   90.00
#
_symmetry.space_group_name_H-M   'P 1'
#
loop_
_entity.id
_entity.type
_entity.pdbx_description
1 polymer ?
#
loop_
_entity_poly.entity_id
_entity_poly.type
_entity_poly.pdbx_seq_one_letter_code
_entity_poly.pdbx_strand_id
1 'polypeptide(L)'
;MGVRESRRIAGDYKLTVEDYVTKADFPDEICRNSYYLDVHYTLEEAKLAAVGKIDGEKRDARYGPGESHGIPYRALLPQGVKNVIVSGRSISCDKRIQGSVRVMPVCLTMGEAAGVTAAFAANANGDVHAVDTDKLRETLREKRRVFSLKTQRRSLT
;
A
#
# COMPACT_ATOMS: atom_id res chain seq x y z
N MET A 1 -4.94 22.06 -8.65
CA MET A 1 -5.59 21.29 -7.56
C MET A 1 -5.21 19.82 -7.75
N GLY A 2 -4.51 19.19 -6.80
CA GLY A 2 -4.13 17.78 -6.87
C GLY A 2 -5.28 16.89 -6.40
N VAL A 3 -5.77 16.00 -7.25
CA VAL A 3 -6.75 14.97 -6.85
C VAL A 3 -6.05 13.93 -5.99
N ARG A 4 -6.37 13.86 -4.70
CA ARG A 4 -5.76 12.93 -3.74
C ARG A 4 -6.61 11.68 -3.46
N GLU A 5 -7.87 11.73 -3.82
CA GLU A 5 -8.82 10.63 -3.71
C GLU A 5 -9.60 10.50 -5.00
N SER A 6 -9.66 9.28 -5.56
CA SER A 6 -10.38 8.97 -6.80
C SER A 6 -10.95 7.56 -6.73
N ARG A 7 -11.18 6.93 -7.86
CA ARG A 7 -11.65 5.55 -7.95
C ARG A 7 -10.56 4.58 -7.45
N ARG A 8 -10.98 3.55 -6.72
CA ARG A 8 -10.18 2.40 -6.29
C ARG A 8 -10.69 1.15 -7.00
N ILE A 9 -9.79 0.21 -7.26
CA ILE A 9 -10.18 -1.07 -7.83
C ILE A 9 -10.91 -1.94 -6.80
N ALA A 10 -11.72 -2.88 -7.28
CA ALA A 10 -12.09 -4.06 -6.51
C ALA A 10 -10.99 -5.10 -6.71
N GLY A 11 -10.12 -5.26 -5.73
CA GLY A 11 -9.00 -6.19 -5.78
C GLY A 11 -9.31 -7.50 -5.05
N ASP A 12 -8.41 -8.48 -5.18
CA ASP A 12 -8.52 -9.78 -4.51
C ASP A 12 -8.45 -9.66 -2.98
N TYR A 13 -7.87 -8.58 -2.49
CA TYR A 13 -7.94 -8.17 -1.09
C TYR A 13 -8.30 -6.69 -1.00
N LYS A 14 -9.16 -6.35 -0.07
CA LYS A 14 -9.49 -4.96 0.25
C LYS A 14 -8.80 -4.56 1.56
N LEU A 15 -7.74 -3.78 1.48
CA LEU A 15 -7.05 -3.24 2.65
C LEU A 15 -8.00 -2.33 3.45
N THR A 16 -8.06 -2.50 4.76
CA THR A 16 -9.04 -1.84 5.63
C THR A 16 -8.38 -1.03 6.75
N VAL A 17 -9.16 -0.19 7.39
CA VAL A 17 -8.71 0.52 8.60
C VAL A 17 -8.40 -0.45 9.74
N GLU A 18 -9.02 -1.61 9.78
CA GLU A 18 -8.75 -2.63 10.79
C GLU A 18 -7.33 -3.20 10.63
N ASP A 19 -6.87 -3.41 9.40
CA ASP A 19 -5.49 -3.83 9.11
C ASP A 19 -4.48 -2.78 9.61
N TYR A 20 -4.84 -1.50 9.53
CA TYR A 20 -4.03 -0.42 10.10
C TYR A 20 -3.97 -0.51 11.63
N VAL A 21 -5.13 -0.64 12.29
CA VAL A 21 -5.24 -0.65 13.76
C VAL A 21 -4.53 -1.86 14.37
N THR A 22 -4.68 -3.03 13.74
CA THR A 22 -4.04 -4.28 14.18
C THR A 22 -2.58 -4.40 13.77
N LYS A 23 -2.06 -3.43 12.96
CA LYS A 23 -0.70 -3.48 12.42
C LYS A 23 -0.47 -4.76 11.60
N ALA A 24 -1.46 -5.13 10.82
CA ALA A 24 -1.54 -6.42 10.15
C ALA A 24 -0.28 -6.77 9.35
N ASP A 25 0.11 -8.03 9.46
CA ASP A 25 1.12 -8.68 8.65
C ASP A 25 0.45 -9.58 7.60
N PHE A 26 1.01 -9.63 6.40
CA PHE A 26 0.49 -10.48 5.32
C PHE A 26 1.57 -11.39 4.76
N PRO A 27 1.25 -12.65 4.44
CA PRO A 27 2.22 -13.58 3.84
C PRO A 27 2.71 -13.07 2.48
N ASP A 28 1.85 -12.37 1.73
CA ASP A 28 2.11 -11.77 0.42
C ASP A 28 2.45 -10.26 0.49
N GLU A 29 2.92 -9.78 1.63
CA GLU A 29 3.26 -8.37 1.84
C GLU A 29 4.41 -7.91 0.93
N ILE A 30 4.20 -6.81 0.20
CA ILE A 30 5.19 -6.23 -0.72
C ILE A 30 5.95 -5.04 -0.12
N CYS A 31 5.37 -4.37 0.85
CA CYS A 31 5.99 -3.29 1.60
C CYS A 31 5.26 -3.04 2.91
N ARG A 32 5.87 -2.21 3.77
CA ARG A 32 5.25 -1.72 5.00
C ARG A 32 5.05 -0.22 4.93
N ASN A 33 4.00 0.25 5.60
CA ASN A 33 3.66 1.66 5.68
C ASN A 33 3.44 2.08 7.15
N SER A 34 4.11 3.15 7.55
CA SER A 34 4.01 3.74 8.90
C SER A 34 3.30 5.10 8.90
N TYR A 35 2.78 5.55 7.75
CA TYR A 35 2.11 6.84 7.67
C TYR A 35 0.72 6.76 8.32
N TYR A 36 0.34 7.81 9.05
CA TYR A 36 -0.94 7.88 9.75
C TYR A 36 -2.15 8.03 8.82
N LEU A 37 -3.36 7.90 9.39
CA LEU A 37 -4.62 8.04 8.67
C LEU A 37 -4.92 9.54 8.41
N ASP A 38 -4.38 10.08 7.31
CA ASP A 38 -4.65 11.47 6.86
C ASP A 38 -5.98 11.53 6.09
N VAL A 39 -7.09 11.55 6.83
CA VAL A 39 -8.43 11.59 6.26
C VAL A 39 -9.02 13.00 6.40
N HIS A 40 -9.38 13.59 5.27
CA HIS A 40 -10.16 14.82 5.24
C HIS A 40 -11.66 14.47 5.23
N TYR A 41 -12.37 14.91 6.25
CA TYR A 41 -13.81 14.74 6.33
C TYR A 41 -14.51 15.89 5.59
N THR A 42 -15.62 15.57 4.94
CA THR A 42 -16.57 16.59 4.50
C THR A 42 -17.17 17.27 5.72
N LEU A 43 -17.77 18.46 5.52
CA LEU A 43 -18.44 19.17 6.60
C LEU A 43 -19.55 18.32 7.26
N GLU A 44 -20.27 17.52 6.48
CA GLU A 44 -21.32 16.62 6.97
C GLU A 44 -20.73 15.44 7.78
N GLU A 45 -19.67 14.80 7.28
CA GLU A 45 -18.98 13.75 8.02
C GLU A 45 -18.38 14.29 9.34
N ALA A 46 -17.85 15.51 9.34
CA ALA A 46 -17.34 16.17 10.54
C ALA A 46 -18.46 16.42 11.58
N LYS A 47 -19.64 16.84 11.14
CA LYS A 47 -20.82 16.99 12.02
C LYS A 47 -21.29 15.65 12.58
N LEU A 48 -21.31 14.58 11.77
CA LEU A 48 -21.70 13.24 12.21
C LEU A 48 -20.68 12.66 13.20
N ALA A 49 -19.40 12.93 13.02
CA ALA A 49 -18.34 12.54 13.95
C ALA A 49 -18.46 13.29 15.30
N ALA A 50 -18.83 14.58 15.27
CA ALA A 50 -19.00 15.38 16.47
C ALA A 50 -20.18 14.93 17.36
N VAL A 51 -21.19 14.26 16.77
CA VAL A 51 -22.33 13.68 17.49
C VAL A 51 -22.20 12.17 17.75
N GLY A 52 -20.99 11.61 17.60
CA GLY A 52 -20.69 10.20 17.88
C GLY A 52 -21.33 9.18 16.92
N LYS A 53 -21.85 9.65 15.78
CA LYS A 53 -22.45 8.77 14.76
C LYS A 53 -21.44 8.15 13.80
N ILE A 54 -20.21 8.66 13.80
CA ILE A 54 -19.07 8.07 13.08
C ILE A 54 -17.93 8.00 14.08
N ASP A 55 -17.20 6.89 14.09
CA ASP A 55 -16.05 6.66 14.97
C ASP A 55 -14.94 7.69 14.68
N GLY A 56 -14.90 8.75 15.49
CA GLY A 56 -13.92 9.84 15.40
C GLY A 56 -12.62 9.55 16.16
N GLU A 57 -12.64 8.61 17.12
CA GLU A 57 -11.50 8.39 18.04
C GLU A 57 -10.28 7.72 17.39
N LYS A 58 -10.47 6.97 16.30
CA LYS A 58 -9.36 6.38 15.54
C LYS A 58 -8.71 7.33 14.53
N ARG A 59 -9.04 8.62 14.60
CA ARG A 59 -8.60 9.67 13.66
C ARG A 59 -7.09 9.94 13.70
N ASP A 60 -6.52 9.92 14.89
CA ASP A 60 -5.15 10.36 15.16
C ASP A 60 -4.24 9.25 15.64
N ALA A 61 -4.65 7.98 15.47
CA ALA A 61 -3.79 6.85 15.79
C ALA A 61 -2.53 6.89 14.91
N ARG A 62 -1.49 7.49 15.44
CA ARG A 62 -0.15 7.47 14.82
C ARG A 62 0.59 6.27 15.32
N TYR A 63 1.38 5.69 14.44
CA TYR A 63 2.30 4.63 14.82
C TYR A 63 3.41 5.16 15.72
N GLY A 64 3.79 4.39 16.72
CA GLY A 64 5.01 4.59 17.47
C GLY A 64 6.26 4.28 16.62
N PRO A 65 7.45 4.58 17.17
CA PRO A 65 8.71 4.24 16.49
C PRO A 65 8.80 2.74 16.15
N GLY A 66 9.05 2.42 14.89
CA GLY A 66 9.17 1.05 14.39
C GLY A 66 7.83 0.34 14.08
N GLU A 67 6.71 0.94 14.39
CA GLU A 67 5.39 0.37 14.07
C GLU A 67 4.97 0.68 12.63
N SER A 68 4.25 -0.27 12.03
CA SER A 68 3.77 -0.17 10.65
C SER A 68 2.76 -1.28 10.37
N HIS A 69 2.03 -1.17 9.25
CA HIS A 69 1.20 -2.24 8.71
C HIS A 69 1.73 -2.69 7.35
N GLY A 70 1.47 -3.92 6.98
CA GLY A 70 1.80 -4.49 5.68
C GLY A 70 0.86 -3.99 4.57
N ILE A 71 1.36 -3.97 3.34
CA ILE A 71 0.54 -3.81 2.13
C ILE A 71 0.58 -5.14 1.38
N PRO A 72 -0.54 -5.89 1.32
CA PRO A 72 -0.57 -7.18 0.64
C PRO A 72 -0.56 -7.01 -0.88
N TYR A 73 0.11 -7.92 -1.57
CA TYR A 73 0.17 -8.00 -3.02
C TYR A 73 -1.24 -8.03 -3.65
N ARG A 74 -2.13 -8.83 -3.07
CA ARG A 74 -3.52 -8.99 -3.53
C ARG A 74 -4.34 -7.71 -3.55
N ALA A 75 -3.94 -6.65 -2.83
CA ALA A 75 -4.59 -5.35 -2.91
C ALA A 75 -4.31 -4.60 -4.22
N LEU A 76 -3.31 -5.04 -5.00
CA LEU A 76 -2.92 -4.48 -6.28
C LEU A 76 -3.55 -5.22 -7.47
N LEU A 77 -4.19 -6.36 -7.23
CA LEU A 77 -4.73 -7.24 -8.26
C LEU A 77 -6.23 -6.99 -8.51
N PRO A 78 -6.63 -6.43 -9.66
CA PRO A 78 -8.05 -6.25 -9.98
C PRO A 78 -8.75 -7.59 -10.18
N GLN A 79 -9.93 -7.75 -9.58
CA GLN A 79 -10.76 -8.94 -9.81
C GLN A 79 -11.20 -9.03 -11.27
N GLY A 80 -11.20 -10.25 -11.81
CA GLY A 80 -11.69 -10.54 -13.16
C GLY A 80 -10.77 -10.13 -14.31
N VAL A 81 -9.57 -9.59 -14.03
CA VAL A 81 -8.59 -9.18 -15.05
C VAL A 81 -7.23 -9.78 -14.73
N LYS A 82 -6.67 -10.59 -15.64
CA LYS A 82 -5.46 -11.37 -15.40
C LYS A 82 -4.15 -10.65 -15.66
N ASN A 83 -4.13 -9.68 -16.58
CA ASN A 83 -2.92 -9.04 -17.10
C ASN A 83 -2.80 -7.57 -16.70
N VAL A 84 -3.45 -7.18 -15.61
CA VAL A 84 -3.40 -5.81 -15.08
C VAL A 84 -3.01 -5.85 -13.62
N ILE A 85 -2.07 -4.99 -13.24
CA ILE A 85 -1.72 -4.70 -11.86
C ILE A 85 -1.87 -3.19 -11.62
N VAL A 86 -2.43 -2.81 -10.48
CA VAL A 86 -2.69 -1.41 -10.11
C VAL A 86 -1.89 -1.03 -8.87
N SER A 87 -1.16 0.06 -8.93
CA SER A 87 -0.39 0.57 -7.80
C SER A 87 -0.78 2.00 -7.43
N GLY A 88 -0.31 2.46 -6.28
CA GLY A 88 -0.52 3.83 -5.82
C GLY A 88 -1.93 4.08 -5.29
N ARG A 89 -2.49 5.24 -5.58
CA ARG A 89 -3.75 5.73 -4.97
C ARG A 89 -5.00 4.94 -5.30
N SER A 90 -4.94 4.10 -6.32
CA SER A 90 -6.08 3.35 -6.86
C SER A 90 -6.14 1.89 -6.41
N ILE A 91 -5.26 1.46 -5.51
CA ILE A 91 -5.29 0.09 -4.97
C ILE A 91 -6.62 -0.21 -4.27
N SER A 92 -6.91 -1.49 -4.09
CA SER A 92 -8.09 -1.95 -3.38
C SER A 92 -7.98 -1.67 -1.89
N CYS A 93 -8.66 -0.63 -1.41
CA CYS A 93 -8.66 -0.24 -0.01
C CYS A 93 -9.95 0.49 0.37
N ASP A 94 -10.26 0.58 1.66
CA ASP A 94 -11.35 1.42 2.13
C ASP A 94 -10.99 2.92 2.09
N LYS A 95 -12.00 3.78 2.32
CA LYS A 95 -11.83 5.25 2.28
C LYS A 95 -10.87 5.74 3.37
N ARG A 96 -10.87 5.12 4.53
CA ARG A 96 -10.11 5.60 5.69
C ARG A 96 -8.63 5.27 5.56
N ILE A 97 -8.28 4.02 5.24
CA ILE A 97 -6.88 3.64 5.08
C ILE A 97 -6.26 4.25 3.82
N GLN A 98 -7.08 4.64 2.84
CA GLN A 98 -6.60 5.34 1.66
C GLN A 98 -5.84 6.63 2.03
N GLY A 99 -6.21 7.31 3.11
CA GLY A 99 -5.47 8.45 3.66
C GLY A 99 -4.02 8.12 4.02
N SER A 100 -3.76 6.91 4.49
CA SER A 100 -2.42 6.41 4.82
C SER A 100 -1.63 5.94 3.59
N VAL A 101 -2.26 5.20 2.66
CA VAL A 101 -1.54 4.54 1.57
C VAL A 101 -1.38 5.38 0.30
N ARG A 102 -1.90 6.62 0.27
CA ARG A 102 -1.80 7.52 -0.88
C ARG A 102 -0.55 8.41 -0.91
N VAL A 103 0.30 8.34 0.11
CA VAL A 103 1.49 9.18 0.22
C VAL A 103 2.61 8.69 -0.71
N MET A 104 3.48 9.61 -1.14
CA MET A 104 4.52 9.31 -2.13
C MET A 104 5.40 8.11 -1.78
N PRO A 105 5.96 7.97 -0.55
CA PRO A 105 6.86 6.87 -0.26
C PRO A 105 6.25 5.49 -0.52
N VAL A 106 5.04 5.24 -0.01
CA VAL A 106 4.38 3.96 -0.20
C VAL A 106 3.90 3.77 -1.64
N CYS A 107 3.47 4.84 -2.33
CA CYS A 107 3.11 4.77 -3.76
C CYS A 107 4.31 4.38 -4.62
N LEU A 108 5.50 4.93 -4.35
CA LEU A 108 6.74 4.57 -5.05
C LEU A 108 7.11 3.11 -4.81
N THR A 109 7.01 2.64 -3.58
CA THR A 109 7.32 1.25 -3.23
C THR A 109 6.34 0.26 -3.87
N MET A 110 5.04 0.59 -3.88
CA MET A 110 4.05 -0.22 -4.62
C MET A 110 4.32 -0.21 -6.13
N GLY A 111 4.76 0.93 -6.69
CA GLY A 111 5.14 1.05 -8.10
C GLY A 111 6.33 0.17 -8.45
N GLU A 112 7.36 0.11 -7.59
CA GLU A 112 8.48 -0.80 -7.73
C GLU A 112 8.03 -2.27 -7.76
N ALA A 113 7.21 -2.67 -6.80
CA ALA A 113 6.65 -4.02 -6.74
C ALA A 113 5.82 -4.36 -7.98
N ALA A 114 4.97 -3.43 -8.44
CA ALA A 114 4.18 -3.61 -9.65
C ALA A 114 5.05 -3.76 -10.91
N GLY A 115 6.14 -2.98 -11.02
CA GLY A 115 7.08 -3.10 -12.13
C GLY A 115 7.81 -4.44 -12.18
N VAL A 116 8.28 -4.94 -11.03
CA VAL A 116 8.92 -6.27 -10.93
C VAL A 116 7.89 -7.36 -11.24
N THR A 117 6.66 -7.24 -10.71
CA THR A 117 5.56 -8.17 -11.03
C THR A 117 5.28 -8.21 -12.53
N ALA A 118 5.17 -7.07 -13.19
CA ALA A 118 4.92 -7.00 -14.62
C ALA A 118 6.00 -7.72 -15.43
N ALA A 119 7.28 -7.59 -15.02
CA ALA A 119 8.38 -8.31 -15.65
C ALA A 119 8.28 -9.84 -15.44
N PHE A 120 7.87 -10.29 -14.24
CA PHE A 120 7.65 -11.72 -13.98
C PHE A 120 6.47 -12.26 -14.79
N ALA A 121 5.35 -11.55 -14.78
CA ALA A 121 4.14 -11.95 -15.51
C ALA A 121 4.36 -12.00 -17.02
N ALA A 122 5.15 -11.09 -17.59
CA ALA A 122 5.47 -11.10 -19.02
C ALA A 122 6.15 -12.40 -19.45
N ASN A 123 6.92 -13.05 -18.57
CA ASN A 123 7.53 -14.34 -18.80
C ASN A 123 6.64 -15.53 -18.43
N ALA A 124 5.41 -15.28 -17.91
CA ALA A 124 4.46 -16.27 -17.40
C ALA A 124 3.04 -16.03 -17.98
N ASN A 125 2.92 -15.92 -19.29
CA ASN A 125 1.65 -15.72 -20.03
C ASN A 125 0.87 -14.45 -19.63
N GLY A 126 1.51 -13.48 -19.00
CA GLY A 126 0.91 -12.20 -18.61
C GLY A 126 -0.02 -12.27 -17.38
N ASP A 127 -0.11 -13.40 -16.69
CA ASP A 127 -1.00 -13.55 -15.52
C ASP A 127 -0.33 -13.03 -14.24
N VAL A 128 -0.77 -11.87 -13.77
CA VAL A 128 -0.25 -11.26 -12.53
C VAL A 128 -0.69 -12.00 -11.27
N HIS A 129 -1.80 -12.76 -11.31
CA HIS A 129 -2.27 -13.56 -10.18
C HIS A 129 -1.45 -14.85 -9.98
N ALA A 130 -0.74 -15.31 -11.02
CA ALA A 130 0.12 -16.49 -10.98
C ALA A 130 1.57 -16.18 -10.55
N VAL A 131 1.88 -14.93 -10.24
CA VAL A 131 3.24 -14.53 -9.83
C VAL A 131 3.55 -15.08 -8.44
N ASP A 132 4.71 -15.72 -8.32
CA ASP A 132 5.27 -16.19 -7.05
C ASP A 132 5.64 -14.98 -6.16
N THR A 133 4.86 -14.77 -5.11
CA THR A 133 5.03 -13.63 -4.19
C THR A 133 6.29 -13.75 -3.32
N ASP A 134 6.77 -14.94 -3.02
CA ASP A 134 8.00 -15.13 -2.25
C ASP A 134 9.22 -14.73 -3.07
N LYS A 135 9.27 -15.14 -4.34
CA LYS A 135 10.30 -14.71 -5.28
C LYS A 135 10.25 -13.18 -5.54
N LEU A 136 9.06 -12.61 -5.65
CA LEU A 136 8.87 -11.16 -5.76
C LEU A 136 9.47 -10.45 -4.54
N ARG A 137 9.15 -10.88 -3.33
CA ARG A 137 9.64 -10.31 -2.07
C ARG A 137 11.16 -10.42 -1.92
N GLU A 138 11.73 -11.55 -2.30
CA GLU A 138 13.18 -11.75 -2.33
C GLU A 138 13.85 -10.75 -3.28
N THR A 139 13.36 -10.63 -4.51
CA THR A 139 13.87 -9.69 -5.51
C THR A 139 13.80 -8.23 -5.03
N LEU A 140 12.71 -7.84 -4.38
CA LEU A 140 12.55 -6.50 -3.80
C LEU A 140 13.55 -6.24 -2.67
N ARG A 141 13.82 -7.23 -1.81
CA ARG A 141 14.82 -7.14 -0.74
C ARG A 141 16.24 -7.01 -1.26
N GLU A 142 16.60 -7.76 -2.28
CA GLU A 142 17.93 -7.71 -2.90
C GLU A 142 18.20 -6.35 -3.56
N LYS A 143 17.24 -5.81 -4.30
CA LYS A 143 17.36 -4.47 -4.92
C LYS A 143 17.58 -3.38 -3.88
N ARG A 144 16.90 -3.43 -2.75
CA ARG A 144 17.07 -2.47 -1.64
C ARG A 144 18.44 -2.60 -0.97
N ARG A 145 18.98 -3.80 -0.82
CA ARG A 145 20.35 -4.04 -0.33
C ARG A 145 21.40 -3.36 -1.22
N VAL A 146 21.27 -3.43 -2.53
CA VAL A 146 22.20 -2.80 -3.48
C VAL A 146 22.22 -1.28 -3.33
N PHE A 147 21.08 -0.64 -3.11
CA PHE A 147 21.01 0.80 -2.86
C PHE A 147 21.65 1.19 -1.52
N SER A 148 21.38 0.44 -0.45
CA SER A 148 21.99 0.66 0.86
C SER A 148 23.51 0.59 0.83
N LEU A 149 24.09 -0.39 0.14
CA LEU A 149 25.53 -0.56 0.00
C LEU A 149 26.20 0.58 -0.82
N LYS A 150 25.52 1.11 -1.85
CA LYS A 150 26.03 2.24 -2.63
C LYS A 150 26.03 3.54 -1.83
N THR A 151 25.08 3.74 -0.96
CA THR A 151 25.00 4.94 -0.09
C THR A 151 26.13 4.92 0.95
N GLN A 152 26.45 3.78 1.54
CA GLN A 152 27.54 3.66 2.50
C GLN A 152 28.93 3.92 1.87
N ARG A 153 29.13 3.56 0.59
CA ARG A 153 30.42 3.83 -0.10
C ARG A 153 30.64 5.30 -0.44
N ARG A 154 29.59 6.13 -0.55
CA ARG A 154 29.71 7.57 -0.81
C ARG A 154 29.98 8.41 0.45
N SER A 155 29.81 7.86 1.64
CA SER A 155 30.09 8.54 2.90
C SER A 155 31.52 8.28 3.43
N LEU A 156 32.35 7.51 2.69
CA LEU A 156 33.72 7.14 3.05
C LEU A 156 34.78 7.73 2.10
N THR A 157 34.39 8.64 1.21
CA THR A 157 35.28 9.44 0.34
C THR A 157 35.05 10.93 0.58
#